data_7b262c04e22d4009fc161768fbd32109
#
_entry.id   7b262c04e22d4009fc161768fbd32109
#
_cell.length_a   1.000
_cell.length_b   1.000
_cell.length_c   1.000
_cell.angle_alpha   90.00
_cell.angle_beta   90.00
_cell.angle_gamma   90.00
#
_symmetry.space_group_name_H-M   'P 1'
#
loop_
_entity.id
_entity.type
_entity.pdbx_description
1 polymer ?
#
loop_
_entity_poly.entity_id
_entity_poly.type
_entity_poly.pdbx_seq_one_letter_code
_entity_poly.pdbx_strand_id
1 'polypeptide(L)'
;MGKNLILVSHGNFCHELKKSTEMIMGPQDNIFTVGLLPDEGPDDLKRKFLEIVAQFSDNEFIVLADLMGGTPCNVVSRLILEGYDFDLYAGMNMPMIIGFINSELIGEAVDLKSFACENIHKVNDILLQIDDDEG
;
A
#
# COMPACT_ATOMS: atom_id res chain seq x y z
N MET A 1 -8.80 1.28 -17.69
CA MET A 1 -8.01 0.14 -17.26
C MET A 1 -7.41 0.37 -15.90
N GLY A 2 -7.58 -0.59 -15.03
CA GLY A 2 -7.14 -0.50 -13.65
C GLY A 2 -5.64 -0.66 -13.50
N LYS A 3 -5.12 -0.11 -12.41
CA LYS A 3 -3.74 -0.34 -11.99
C LYS A 3 -3.69 -1.55 -11.06
N ASN A 4 -2.49 -2.09 -10.89
CA ASN A 4 -2.21 -3.13 -9.90
C ASN A 4 -1.58 -2.48 -8.68
N LEU A 5 -1.70 -3.14 -7.54
CA LEU A 5 -1.13 -2.65 -6.29
C LEU A 5 -0.17 -3.71 -5.75
N ILE A 6 1.03 -3.30 -5.37
CA ILE A 6 2.02 -4.18 -4.76
C ILE A 6 2.31 -3.68 -3.36
N LEU A 7 2.12 -4.54 -2.36
CA LEU A 7 2.42 -4.23 -0.97
C LEU A 7 3.74 -4.89 -0.60
N VAL A 8 4.67 -4.10 -0.07
CA VAL A 8 5.95 -4.65 0.39
C VAL A 8 6.11 -4.36 1.88
N SER A 9 6.61 -5.33 2.64
CA SER A 9 6.74 -5.16 4.07
C SER A 9 7.80 -6.08 4.67
N HIS A 10 8.16 -5.80 5.91
CA HIS A 10 8.86 -6.78 6.73
C HIS A 10 7.88 -7.92 7.06
N GLY A 11 8.37 -9.14 6.98
CA GLY A 11 7.59 -10.32 7.34
C GLY A 11 6.28 -10.44 6.57
N ASN A 12 5.27 -10.95 7.22
CA ASN A 12 3.97 -11.24 6.63
C ASN A 12 2.95 -10.10 6.78
N PHE A 13 3.38 -8.95 7.28
CA PHE A 13 2.47 -7.83 7.52
C PHE A 13 1.64 -7.48 6.28
N CYS A 14 2.29 -7.38 5.11
CA CYS A 14 1.57 -7.04 3.88
C CYS A 14 0.54 -8.10 3.48
N HIS A 15 0.85 -9.38 3.69
CA HIS A 15 -0.08 -10.47 3.38
C HIS A 15 -1.32 -10.38 4.27
N GLU A 16 -1.12 -10.16 5.57
CA GLU A 16 -2.22 -10.07 6.52
C GLU A 16 -3.02 -8.79 6.34
N LEU A 17 -2.35 -7.70 5.98
CA LEU A 17 -3.04 -6.44 5.70
C LEU A 17 -3.96 -6.58 4.49
N LYS A 18 -3.51 -7.26 3.45
CA LYS A 18 -4.35 -7.57 2.29
C LYS A 18 -5.56 -8.39 2.71
N LYS A 19 -5.34 -9.47 3.47
CA LYS A 19 -6.42 -10.34 3.94
C LYS A 19 -7.45 -9.57 4.76
N SER A 20 -6.99 -8.74 5.68
CA SER A 20 -7.88 -7.95 6.52
C SER A 20 -8.69 -6.96 5.70
N THR A 21 -8.07 -6.33 4.72
CA THR A 21 -8.77 -5.41 3.82
C THR A 21 -9.81 -6.15 3.00
N GLU A 22 -9.50 -7.36 2.54
CA GLU A 22 -10.43 -8.17 1.76
C GLU A 22 -11.65 -8.62 2.58
N MET A 23 -11.53 -8.70 3.90
CA MET A 23 -12.69 -8.96 4.76
C MET A 23 -13.73 -7.85 4.65
N ILE A 24 -13.30 -6.63 4.34
CA ILE A 24 -14.18 -5.46 4.21
C ILE A 24 -14.60 -5.26 2.76
N MET A 25 -13.65 -5.32 1.84
CA MET A 25 -13.85 -4.93 0.45
C MET A 25 -14.08 -6.10 -0.50
N GLY A 26 -13.94 -7.33 -0.03
CA GLY A 26 -14.00 -8.52 -0.87
C GLY A 26 -12.67 -8.85 -1.54
N PRO A 27 -12.56 -10.00 -2.22
CA PRO A 27 -11.32 -10.44 -2.85
C PRO A 27 -10.83 -9.46 -3.91
N GLN A 28 -9.49 -9.29 -3.99
CA GLN A 28 -8.84 -8.36 -4.90
C GLN A 28 -7.76 -9.09 -5.71
N ASP A 29 -8.03 -9.32 -6.99
CA ASP A 29 -7.10 -10.05 -7.87
C ASP A 29 -5.90 -9.22 -8.29
N ASN A 30 -5.97 -7.89 -8.14
CA ASN A 30 -4.94 -6.96 -8.58
C ASN A 30 -4.07 -6.43 -7.44
N ILE A 31 -4.11 -7.07 -6.28
CA ILE A 31 -3.24 -6.72 -5.14
C ILE A 31 -2.27 -7.86 -4.89
N PHE A 32 -0.98 -7.53 -4.96
CA PHE A 32 0.13 -8.48 -4.79
C PHE A 32 0.91 -8.12 -3.53
N THR A 33 1.57 -9.10 -2.93
CA THR A 33 2.30 -8.88 -1.68
C THR A 33 3.69 -9.50 -1.76
N VAL A 34 4.68 -8.78 -1.24
CA VAL A 34 6.05 -9.24 -1.15
C VAL A 34 6.57 -8.94 0.26
N GLY A 35 6.81 -10.00 1.03
CA GLY A 35 7.33 -9.86 2.39
C GLY A 35 8.80 -10.21 2.48
N LEU A 36 9.53 -9.46 3.30
CA LEU A 36 10.91 -9.77 3.63
C LEU A 36 10.90 -10.71 4.84
N LEU A 37 11.25 -11.98 4.61
CA LEU A 37 11.25 -12.97 5.69
C LEU A 37 12.47 -12.78 6.60
N PRO A 38 12.42 -13.30 7.87
CA PRO A 38 13.47 -13.03 8.83
C PRO A 38 14.88 -13.42 8.40
N ASP A 39 15.02 -14.45 7.57
CA ASP A 39 16.30 -14.95 7.09
C ASP A 39 16.66 -14.42 5.69
N GLU A 40 15.88 -13.51 5.16
CA GLU A 40 16.11 -12.92 3.84
C GLU A 40 16.79 -11.56 3.91
N GLY A 41 17.48 -11.21 2.82
CA GLY A 41 18.09 -9.91 2.66
C GLY A 41 17.52 -9.12 1.49
N PRO A 42 18.12 -7.95 1.19
CA PRO A 42 17.65 -7.07 0.11
C PRO A 42 17.53 -7.76 -1.25
N ASP A 43 18.48 -8.64 -1.59
CA ASP A 43 18.46 -9.33 -2.87
C ASP A 43 17.28 -10.26 -3.03
N ASP A 44 16.87 -10.91 -1.94
CA ASP A 44 15.71 -11.80 -1.95
C ASP A 44 14.43 -11.00 -2.21
N LEU A 45 14.27 -9.87 -1.53
CA LEU A 45 13.11 -9.01 -1.73
C LEU A 45 13.07 -8.47 -3.15
N LYS A 46 14.22 -8.01 -3.66
CA LYS A 46 14.32 -7.48 -5.02
C LYS A 46 13.89 -8.53 -6.04
N ARG A 47 14.38 -9.75 -5.90
CA ARG A 47 14.04 -10.85 -6.82
C ARG A 47 12.54 -11.12 -6.83
N LYS A 48 11.93 -11.23 -5.65
CA LYS A 48 10.50 -11.49 -5.53
C LYS A 48 9.66 -10.34 -6.10
N PHE A 49 10.09 -9.11 -5.85
CA PHE A 49 9.42 -7.93 -6.36
C PHE A 49 9.48 -7.88 -7.90
N LEU A 50 10.66 -8.08 -8.45
CA LEU A 50 10.84 -8.03 -9.91
C LEU A 50 10.09 -9.14 -10.64
N GLU A 51 9.91 -10.30 -10.02
CA GLU A 51 9.12 -11.38 -10.61
C GLU A 51 7.66 -10.95 -10.80
N ILE A 52 7.13 -10.16 -9.86
CA ILE A 52 5.76 -9.63 -9.97
C ILE A 52 5.73 -8.52 -11.02
N VAL A 53 6.66 -7.58 -10.94
CA VAL A 53 6.71 -6.42 -11.84
C VAL A 53 6.89 -6.83 -13.30
N ALA A 54 7.56 -7.95 -13.56
CA ALA A 54 7.76 -8.45 -14.91
C ALA A 54 6.44 -8.72 -15.65
N GLN A 55 5.34 -8.83 -14.93
CA GLN A 55 4.02 -9.06 -15.50
C GLN A 55 3.34 -7.76 -15.97
N PHE A 56 3.89 -6.61 -15.61
CA PHE A 56 3.26 -5.30 -15.85
C PHE A 56 4.17 -4.39 -16.65
N SER A 57 3.56 -3.43 -17.35
CA SER A 57 4.29 -2.32 -17.93
C SER A 57 4.49 -1.23 -16.89
N ASP A 58 5.44 -0.32 -17.14
CA ASP A 58 5.65 0.84 -16.29
C ASP A 58 4.34 1.63 -16.16
N ASN A 59 4.11 2.23 -15.00
CA ASN A 59 2.90 3.01 -14.72
C ASN A 59 1.62 2.19 -14.59
N GLU A 60 1.69 0.87 -14.70
CA GLU A 60 0.52 0.02 -14.51
C GLU A 60 0.36 -0.46 -13.07
N PHE A 61 1.23 -0.03 -12.18
CA PHE A 61 1.17 -0.43 -10.78
C PHE A 61 1.62 0.67 -9.84
N ILE A 62 1.15 0.57 -8.61
CA ILE A 62 1.54 1.43 -7.49
C ILE A 62 2.11 0.53 -6.41
N VAL A 63 3.08 1.02 -5.65
CA VAL A 63 3.70 0.26 -4.55
C VAL A 63 3.47 0.96 -3.22
N LEU A 64 3.06 0.19 -2.21
CA LEU A 64 2.99 0.66 -0.84
C LEU A 64 3.98 -0.13 0.01
N ALA A 65 4.79 0.57 0.80
CA ALA A 65 5.73 -0.02 1.72
C ALA A 65 5.29 0.23 3.16
N ASP A 66 5.69 -0.64 4.08
CA ASP A 66 5.30 -0.53 5.47
C ASP A 66 5.85 0.74 6.15
N LEU A 67 7.12 1.04 5.95
CA LEU A 67 7.69 2.27 6.50
C LEU A 67 8.87 2.75 5.66
N MET A 68 9.12 4.04 5.72
CA MET A 68 10.27 4.63 5.05
C MET A 68 11.54 4.30 5.85
N GLY A 69 12.64 4.03 5.13
CA GLY A 69 13.92 3.73 5.76
C GLY A 69 14.16 2.27 6.08
N GLY A 70 13.18 1.41 5.89
CA GLY A 70 13.36 -0.04 6.07
C GLY A 70 13.81 -0.69 4.79
N THR A 71 14.30 -1.93 4.90
CA THR A 71 14.81 -2.67 3.74
C THR A 71 13.82 -2.78 2.58
N PRO A 72 12.53 -3.14 2.81
CA PRO A 72 11.59 -3.23 1.69
C PRO A 72 11.45 -1.92 0.92
N CYS A 73 11.27 -0.82 1.62
CA CYS A 73 11.14 0.49 0.98
C CYS A 73 12.43 0.90 0.28
N ASN A 74 13.58 0.66 0.90
CA ASN A 74 14.87 1.02 0.33
C ASN A 74 15.16 0.27 -0.97
N VAL A 75 14.84 -1.01 -1.04
CA VAL A 75 15.04 -1.82 -2.24
C VAL A 75 14.18 -1.27 -3.39
N VAL A 76 12.92 -0.99 -3.12
CA VAL A 76 12.00 -0.47 -4.15
C VAL A 76 12.40 0.95 -4.57
N SER A 77 12.82 1.77 -3.61
CA SER A 77 13.30 3.14 -3.90
C SER A 77 14.48 3.12 -4.86
N ARG A 78 15.40 2.19 -4.67
CA ARG A 78 16.58 2.07 -5.53
C ARG A 78 16.18 1.75 -6.97
N LEU A 79 15.16 0.94 -7.16
CA LEU A 79 14.67 0.63 -8.51
C LEU A 79 14.15 1.88 -9.22
N ILE A 80 13.47 2.76 -8.49
CA ILE A 80 13.04 4.05 -9.07
C ILE A 80 14.25 4.86 -9.52
N LEU A 81 15.29 4.91 -8.69
CA LEU A 81 16.53 5.63 -9.04
C LEU A 81 17.23 4.99 -10.25
N GLU A 82 17.04 3.72 -10.48
CA GLU A 82 17.63 3.00 -11.62
C GLU A 82 16.80 3.14 -12.91
N GLY A 83 15.67 3.84 -12.86
CA GLY A 83 14.89 4.14 -14.04
C GLY A 83 13.50 3.51 -14.13
N TYR A 84 13.11 2.69 -13.17
CA TYR A 84 11.74 2.19 -13.14
C TYR A 84 10.79 3.35 -12.83
N ASP A 85 9.65 3.37 -13.50
CA ASP A 85 8.69 4.47 -13.38
C ASP A 85 7.39 3.97 -12.73
N PHE A 86 7.23 4.22 -11.44
CA PHE A 86 6.02 3.91 -10.69
C PHE A 86 5.99 4.75 -9.41
N ASP A 87 4.80 4.90 -8.85
CA ASP A 87 4.63 5.63 -7.60
C ASP A 87 4.85 4.69 -6.40
N LEU A 88 5.59 5.17 -5.41
CA LEU A 88 5.87 4.45 -4.18
C LEU A 88 5.44 5.31 -2.99
N TYR A 89 4.63 4.73 -2.11
CA TYR A 89 4.22 5.36 -0.86
C TYR A 89 4.72 4.52 0.31
N ALA A 90 5.19 5.16 1.36
CA ALA A 90 5.59 4.50 2.61
C ALA A 90 4.62 4.86 3.72
N GLY A 91 4.56 4.03 4.75
CA GLY A 91 3.59 4.20 5.82
C GLY A 91 2.23 3.61 5.50
N MET A 92 2.22 2.50 4.75
CA MET A 92 0.95 1.92 4.33
C MET A 92 0.07 1.53 5.50
N ASN A 93 -1.22 1.73 5.31
CA ASN A 93 -2.25 1.37 6.26
C ASN A 93 -3.49 0.91 5.50
N MET A 94 -4.47 0.39 6.22
CA MET A 94 -5.69 -0.11 5.58
C MET A 94 -6.46 0.97 4.83
N PRO A 95 -6.61 2.21 5.35
CA PRO A 95 -7.27 3.25 4.56
C PRO A 95 -6.62 3.51 3.20
N MET A 96 -5.29 3.45 3.09
CA MET A 96 -4.61 3.62 1.80
C MET A 96 -5.05 2.57 0.80
N ILE A 97 -5.13 1.31 1.23
CA ILE A 97 -5.53 0.22 0.35
C ILE A 97 -6.99 0.38 -0.05
N ILE A 98 -7.85 0.73 0.90
CA ILE A 98 -9.27 0.99 0.61
C ILE A 98 -9.39 2.15 -0.38
N GLY A 99 -8.61 3.21 -0.20
CA GLY A 99 -8.58 4.34 -1.12
C GLY A 99 -8.20 3.93 -2.54
N PHE A 100 -7.20 3.06 -2.66
CA PHE A 100 -6.81 2.51 -3.95
C PHE A 100 -7.96 1.72 -4.59
N ILE A 101 -8.58 0.81 -3.84
CA ILE A 101 -9.67 -0.02 -4.34
C ILE A 101 -10.82 0.86 -4.80
N ASN A 102 -11.20 1.86 -4.00
CA ASN A 102 -12.30 2.77 -4.35
C ASN A 102 -11.98 3.56 -5.62
N SER A 103 -10.73 4.02 -5.78
CA SER A 103 -10.34 4.76 -6.97
C SER A 103 -10.49 3.91 -8.23
N GLU A 104 -10.17 2.61 -8.12
CA GLU A 104 -10.34 1.68 -9.24
C GLU A 104 -11.81 1.42 -9.55
N LEU A 105 -12.66 1.34 -8.52
CA LEU A 105 -14.09 1.12 -8.71
C LEU A 105 -14.78 2.29 -9.40
N ILE A 106 -14.41 3.51 -9.07
CA ILE A 106 -15.05 4.71 -9.64
C ILE A 106 -14.30 5.25 -10.87
N GLY A 107 -13.13 4.72 -11.19
CA GLY A 107 -12.34 5.16 -12.31
C GLY A 107 -11.71 6.54 -12.16
N GLU A 108 -11.55 7.02 -10.93
CA GLU A 108 -10.95 8.32 -10.64
C GLU A 108 -9.70 8.15 -9.78
N ALA A 109 -8.62 8.86 -10.14
CA ALA A 109 -7.39 8.85 -9.37
C ALA A 109 -7.62 9.49 -8.00
N VAL A 110 -7.02 8.90 -6.96
CA VAL A 110 -7.06 9.40 -5.59
C VAL A 110 -5.64 9.66 -5.14
N ASP A 111 -5.40 10.79 -4.49
CA ASP A 111 -4.12 11.04 -3.82
C ASP A 111 -4.08 10.19 -2.55
N LEU A 112 -3.39 9.05 -2.62
CA LEU A 112 -3.37 8.09 -1.52
C LEU A 112 -2.76 8.66 -0.25
N LYS A 113 -1.77 9.56 -0.37
CA LYS A 113 -1.16 10.19 0.79
C LYS A 113 -2.17 11.07 1.53
N SER A 114 -2.87 11.92 0.82
CA SER A 114 -3.89 12.78 1.41
C SER A 114 -5.04 11.96 1.99
N PHE A 115 -5.50 10.97 1.24
CA PHE A 115 -6.57 10.10 1.69
C PHE A 115 -6.19 9.38 2.98
N ALA A 116 -4.96 8.84 3.06
CA ALA A 116 -4.49 8.15 4.25
C ALA A 116 -4.43 9.10 5.45
N CYS A 117 -3.90 10.31 5.25
CA CYS A 117 -3.81 11.30 6.33
C CYS A 117 -5.19 11.72 6.84
N GLU A 118 -6.14 11.89 5.95
CA GLU A 118 -7.53 12.25 6.30
C GLU A 118 -8.25 11.14 7.05
N ASN A 119 -7.77 9.91 6.94
CA ASN A 119 -8.37 8.74 7.57
C ASN A 119 -7.61 8.26 8.81
N ILE A 120 -6.72 9.08 9.34
CA ILE A 120 -6.09 8.86 10.63
C ILE A 120 -6.82 9.76 11.62
N HIS A 121 -7.51 9.15 12.59
CA HIS A 121 -8.39 9.88 13.50
C HIS A 121 -8.04 9.61 14.95
N LYS A 122 -8.03 10.66 15.77
CA LYS A 122 -8.14 10.50 17.22
C LYS A 122 -9.64 10.46 17.51
N VAL A 123 -10.17 9.28 17.73
CA VAL A 123 -11.62 9.07 17.84
C VAL A 123 -12.24 9.93 18.95
N ASN A 124 -11.47 10.17 20.05
CA ASN A 124 -11.94 11.02 21.15
C ASN A 124 -12.42 12.39 20.66
N ASP A 125 -11.70 12.99 19.71
CA ASP A 125 -12.03 14.33 19.23
C ASP A 125 -13.37 14.31 18.49
N ILE A 126 -13.66 13.26 17.76
CA ILE A 126 -14.93 13.10 17.04
C ILE A 126 -16.07 12.88 18.02
N LEU A 127 -15.86 12.03 19.02
CA LEU A 127 -16.88 11.74 20.03
C LEU A 127 -17.21 12.99 20.86
N LEU A 128 -16.19 13.78 21.21
CA LEU A 128 -16.40 15.01 21.96
C LEU A 128 -17.19 16.07 21.16
N GLN A 129 -16.97 16.12 19.84
CA GLN A 129 -17.74 17.01 18.97
C GLN A 129 -19.22 16.62 18.94
N ILE A 130 -19.51 15.32 18.89
CA ILE A 130 -20.88 14.82 18.91
C ILE A 130 -21.57 15.22 20.21
N ASP A 131 -20.89 15.07 21.35
CA ASP A 131 -21.42 15.46 22.65
C ASP A 131 -21.68 16.96 22.72
N ASP A 132 -20.76 17.79 22.19
CA ASP A 132 -20.91 19.24 22.16
C ASP A 132 -22.12 19.64 21.30
N ASP A 133 -22.31 19.00 20.16
CA ASP A 133 -23.42 19.27 19.27
C ASP A 133 -24.78 18.89 19.89
N GLU A 134 -24.81 17.88 20.73
CA GLU A 134 -26.01 17.43 21.42
C GLU A 134 -26.29 18.23 22.70
N GLY A 135 -25.22 18.80 23.24
CA GLY A 135 -25.33 19.57 24.47
C GLY A 135 -25.71 20.99 24.26
#